data_b5957a40880d4f9b1a9d9ee09a1a4774
#
_entry.id   b5957a40880d4f9b1a9d9ee09a1a4774
#
_cell.length_a   1.000
_cell.length_b   1.000
_cell.length_c   1.000
_cell.angle_alpha   90.00
_cell.angle_beta   90.00
_cell.angle_gamma   90.00
#
_symmetry.space_group_name_H-M   'P 1'
#
loop_
_entity.id
_entity.type
_entity.pdbx_description
1 polymer ?
#
loop_
_entity_poly.entity_id
_entity_poly.type
_entity_poly.pdbx_seq_one_letter_code
_entity_poly.pdbx_strand_id
1 'polypeptide(L)'
;MRFLRKLPLVTVSLLATALLAGCVQNPVTGKKDFLLVSEDWELQIGAQQYLPLRQAQGGDYVVDPGVEAYVRKIGMRLAAQSDRKLPYEFNVINDSTPNAWALPGGKISINRGLLVRLKSEAELAAVLGHEIVHAAAKHGAKGQTRGIGLQLGVMTASILGAREGYGQQAQLLSSVGAQIITSQYGQGAELEADRFGMNYMAEAGFDPQGAVELQRKFVQLSKGQRSDALSRLFASHPPSEKRVAENIKTARSLPANGRRGEDTYAKAMARIVKTQPAYDAFEQAQQAFKKNNTRQASALLRDAISREPREAHFHSLAGDIALAQRNLSVAKNSFDKAISLNNNFYYYYLQRGKIYEQQKNVRAAQADYARSVKLLPTTAAQLSLGRFAEQSGKPQVAKRYYAMAAQATGDDATRARAALMRLEPPATTSTRLLVRQGLTPKGTFAVQLINQTSRNIANVQIGLQSAPGTPTRMQEVRQLIPAGQSRLIDTGRKLTSRQAQQIKVTIINADIVR
;
A
#
# COMPACT_ATOMS: atom_id res chain seq x y z
N MET A 1 32.83 14.17 39.90
CA MET A 1 32.06 15.40 40.24
C MET A 1 31.79 16.21 39.00
N ARG A 2 30.50 16.45 38.69
CA ARG A 2 29.87 17.52 37.93
C ARG A 2 30.49 17.92 36.57
N PHE A 3 29.93 17.36 35.48
CA PHE A 3 29.73 18.07 34.22
C PHE A 3 28.31 17.82 33.71
N LEU A 4 27.33 18.51 34.27
CA LEU A 4 26.03 18.73 33.67
C LEU A 4 26.19 19.88 32.66
N ARG A 5 26.40 19.54 31.38
CA ARG A 5 26.35 20.49 30.27
C ARG A 5 24.91 20.99 30.11
N LYS A 6 24.72 22.29 30.30
CA LYS A 6 23.48 23.02 30.03
C LYS A 6 23.08 22.80 28.56
N LEU A 7 22.02 22.03 28.28
CA LEU A 7 21.32 22.12 27.01
C LEU A 7 20.76 23.55 26.87
N PRO A 8 20.91 24.21 25.70
CA PRO A 8 20.40 25.57 25.54
C PRO A 8 18.86 25.56 25.65
N LEU A 9 18.30 26.45 26.43
CA LEU A 9 16.85 26.61 26.67
C LEU A 9 16.01 26.64 25.38
N VAL A 10 16.60 27.10 24.27
CA VAL A 10 15.98 27.16 22.94
C VAL A 10 15.63 25.78 22.38
N THR A 11 16.47 24.76 22.60
CA THR A 11 16.19 23.40 22.12
C THR A 11 15.10 22.74 22.96
N VAL A 12 14.99 23.03 24.24
CA VAL A 12 13.91 22.52 25.11
C VAL A 12 12.58 23.20 24.76
N SER A 13 12.57 24.49 24.46
CA SER A 13 11.36 25.21 24.01
C SER A 13 10.85 24.75 22.66
N LEU A 14 11.73 24.46 21.69
CA LEU A 14 11.33 23.92 20.38
C LEU A 14 10.79 22.50 20.47
N LEU A 15 11.33 21.65 21.36
CA LEU A 15 10.76 20.31 21.63
C LEU A 15 9.40 20.39 22.35
N ALA A 16 9.24 21.32 23.29
CA ALA A 16 8.00 21.52 24.02
C ALA A 16 6.87 22.07 23.11
N THR A 17 7.17 22.98 22.20
CA THR A 17 6.21 23.49 21.21
C THR A 17 5.84 22.44 20.16
N ALA A 18 6.76 21.59 19.73
CA ALA A 18 6.46 20.46 18.84
C ALA A 18 5.57 19.40 19.50
N LEU A 19 5.72 19.17 20.81
CA LEU A 19 4.89 18.25 21.59
C LEU A 19 3.46 18.79 21.81
N LEU A 20 3.27 20.09 21.89
CA LEU A 20 1.95 20.72 22.04
C LEU A 20 1.16 20.76 20.71
N ALA A 21 1.84 20.80 19.57
CA ALA A 21 1.21 20.81 18.24
C ALA A 21 0.62 19.45 17.82
N GLY A 22 1.02 18.35 18.47
CA GLY A 22 0.55 16.99 18.16
C GLY A 22 -0.64 16.49 18.99
N CYS A 23 -1.13 17.26 20.00
CA CYS A 23 -2.28 16.87 20.80
C CYS A 23 -3.59 17.27 20.11
N VAL A 24 -4.29 16.29 19.54
CA VAL A 24 -5.59 16.48 18.85
C VAL A 24 -6.69 15.80 19.68
N GLN A 25 -7.84 16.47 19.82
CA GLN A 25 -9.00 15.85 20.44
C GLN A 25 -9.59 14.78 19.52
N ASN A 26 -9.79 13.58 20.06
CA ASN A 26 -10.46 12.50 19.34
C ASN A 26 -11.96 12.84 19.24
N PRO A 27 -12.51 12.94 18.01
CA PRO A 27 -13.90 13.37 17.83
C PRO A 27 -14.93 12.41 18.47
N VAL A 28 -14.59 11.13 18.56
CA VAL A 28 -15.48 10.06 19.06
C VAL A 28 -15.44 9.95 20.59
N THR A 29 -14.24 10.02 21.18
CA THR A 29 -14.05 9.77 22.62
C THR A 29 -13.89 11.03 23.44
N GLY A 30 -13.66 12.17 22.82
CA GLY A 30 -13.31 13.42 23.50
C GLY A 30 -11.92 13.45 24.13
N LYS A 31 -11.17 12.32 24.12
CA LYS A 31 -9.84 12.22 24.70
C LYS A 31 -8.80 12.90 23.82
N LYS A 32 -7.71 13.37 24.42
CA LYS A 32 -6.56 13.90 23.67
C LYS A 32 -5.69 12.76 23.17
N ASP A 33 -5.44 12.73 21.88
CA ASP A 33 -4.54 11.81 21.19
C ASP A 33 -3.32 12.55 20.66
N PHE A 34 -2.16 11.92 20.65
CA PHE A 34 -0.96 12.44 20.01
C PHE A 34 -0.87 11.90 18.58
N LEU A 35 -0.93 12.81 17.61
CA LEU A 35 -0.86 12.49 16.18
C LEU A 35 0.27 13.26 15.50
N LEU A 36 1.05 12.56 14.67
CA LEU A 36 2.09 13.15 13.82
C LEU A 36 1.61 13.43 12.39
N VAL A 37 0.36 13.07 12.07
CA VAL A 37 -0.25 13.26 10.75
C VAL A 37 -1.46 14.20 10.87
N SER A 38 -1.65 15.04 9.86
CA SER A 38 -2.75 16.01 9.79
C SER A 38 -4.04 15.38 9.25
N GLU A 39 -5.16 16.09 9.37
CA GLU A 39 -6.42 15.70 8.75
C GLU A 39 -6.35 15.71 7.23
N ASP A 40 -5.69 16.70 6.63
CA ASP A 40 -5.46 16.74 5.19
C ASP A 40 -4.70 15.51 4.69
N TRP A 41 -3.72 15.06 5.47
CA TRP A 41 -3.01 13.82 5.16
C TRP A 41 -3.96 12.61 5.19
N GLU A 42 -4.86 12.53 6.18
CA GLU A 42 -5.85 11.44 6.26
C GLU A 42 -6.75 11.40 5.01
N LEU A 43 -7.26 12.57 4.61
CA LEU A 43 -8.13 12.69 3.43
C LEU A 43 -7.38 12.33 2.13
N GLN A 44 -6.17 12.85 1.97
CA GLN A 44 -5.35 12.59 0.78
C GLN A 44 -4.93 11.12 0.67
N ILE A 45 -4.42 10.52 1.74
CA ILE A 45 -3.98 9.12 1.70
C ILE A 45 -5.16 8.17 1.46
N GLY A 46 -6.31 8.45 2.10
CA GLY A 46 -7.54 7.69 1.87
C GLY A 46 -7.96 7.75 0.40
N ALA A 47 -8.04 8.93 -0.18
CA ALA A 47 -8.44 9.12 -1.57
C ALA A 47 -7.45 8.47 -2.56
N GLN A 48 -6.13 8.63 -2.33
CA GLN A 48 -5.09 8.10 -3.21
C GLN A 48 -4.97 6.57 -3.16
N GLN A 49 -5.18 5.97 -1.98
CA GLN A 49 -4.97 4.54 -1.78
C GLN A 49 -6.24 3.69 -1.98
N TYR A 50 -7.43 4.30 -1.98
CA TYR A 50 -8.68 3.55 -2.01
C TYR A 50 -8.83 2.69 -3.26
N LEU A 51 -8.70 3.28 -4.46
CA LEU A 51 -8.78 2.51 -5.71
C LEU A 51 -7.65 1.47 -5.82
N PRO A 52 -6.37 1.81 -5.65
CA PRO A 52 -5.30 0.82 -5.71
C PRO A 52 -5.48 -0.37 -4.77
N LEU A 53 -5.93 -0.14 -3.53
CA LEU A 53 -6.15 -1.21 -2.56
C LEU A 53 -7.32 -2.12 -2.94
N ARG A 54 -8.42 -1.57 -3.44
CA ARG A 54 -9.52 -2.36 -3.98
C ARG A 54 -9.07 -3.22 -5.16
N GLN A 55 -8.32 -2.63 -6.09
CA GLN A 55 -7.74 -3.34 -7.24
C GLN A 55 -6.83 -4.50 -6.79
N ALA A 56 -5.98 -4.27 -5.79
CA ALA A 56 -5.08 -5.28 -5.25
C ALA A 56 -5.80 -6.45 -4.57
N GLN A 57 -7.03 -6.24 -4.10
CA GLN A 57 -7.83 -7.24 -3.40
C GLN A 57 -8.89 -7.93 -4.27
N GLY A 58 -8.84 -7.74 -5.59
CA GLY A 58 -9.77 -8.41 -6.51
C GLY A 58 -10.70 -7.43 -7.26
N GLY A 59 -10.63 -6.13 -6.97
CA GLY A 59 -11.46 -5.12 -7.58
C GLY A 59 -12.89 -5.11 -7.04
N ASP A 60 -13.74 -4.33 -7.69
CA ASP A 60 -15.12 -4.12 -7.25
C ASP A 60 -16.02 -5.29 -7.69
N TYR A 61 -16.97 -5.67 -6.82
CA TYR A 61 -18.00 -6.65 -7.15
C TYR A 61 -19.08 -6.00 -8.03
N VAL A 62 -19.04 -6.26 -9.31
CA VAL A 62 -19.92 -5.62 -10.32
C VAL A 62 -21.02 -6.54 -10.86
N VAL A 63 -21.02 -7.83 -10.49
CA VAL A 63 -21.98 -8.83 -11.00
C VAL A 63 -23.40 -8.48 -10.60
N ASP A 64 -23.58 -7.90 -9.42
CA ASP A 64 -24.85 -7.38 -8.92
C ASP A 64 -24.66 -5.99 -8.29
N PRO A 65 -24.86 -4.91 -9.05
CA PRO A 65 -24.76 -3.54 -8.54
C PRO A 65 -25.74 -3.23 -7.40
N GLY A 66 -26.83 -3.99 -7.29
CA GLY A 66 -27.79 -3.84 -6.19
C GLY A 66 -27.19 -4.12 -4.83
N VAL A 67 -26.24 -5.05 -4.75
CA VAL A 67 -25.52 -5.37 -3.49
C VAL A 67 -24.69 -4.18 -3.02
N GLU A 68 -23.91 -3.56 -3.90
CA GLU A 68 -23.14 -2.36 -3.53
C GLU A 68 -24.03 -1.20 -3.11
N ALA A 69 -25.10 -0.94 -3.88
CA ALA A 69 -26.05 0.11 -3.56
C ALA A 69 -26.72 -0.11 -2.19
N TYR A 70 -27.01 -1.37 -1.87
CA TYR A 70 -27.58 -1.75 -0.57
C TYR A 70 -26.60 -1.54 0.59
N VAL A 71 -25.35 -2.00 0.45
CA VAL A 71 -24.29 -1.77 1.45
C VAL A 71 -24.06 -0.28 1.65
N ARG A 72 -23.96 0.48 0.56
CA ARG A 72 -23.78 1.95 0.60
C ARG A 72 -24.95 2.63 1.31
N LYS A 73 -26.20 2.22 1.07
CA LYS A 73 -27.38 2.78 1.74
C LYS A 73 -27.30 2.61 3.27
N ILE A 74 -26.95 1.42 3.74
CA ILE A 74 -26.78 1.15 5.18
C ILE A 74 -25.59 1.92 5.74
N GLY A 75 -24.45 1.90 5.05
CA GLY A 75 -23.25 2.63 5.45
C GLY A 75 -23.47 4.13 5.58
N MET A 76 -24.12 4.75 4.59
CA MET A 76 -24.43 6.19 4.63
C MET A 76 -25.40 6.55 5.75
N ARG A 77 -26.36 5.68 6.07
CA ARG A 77 -27.28 5.87 7.19
C ARG A 77 -26.54 5.86 8.55
N LEU A 78 -25.56 4.99 8.71
CA LEU A 78 -24.68 4.94 9.89
C LEU A 78 -23.72 6.13 9.92
N ALA A 79 -23.11 6.48 8.79
CA ALA A 79 -22.19 7.59 8.66
C ALA A 79 -22.83 8.96 8.99
N ALA A 80 -24.15 9.09 8.80
CA ALA A 80 -24.90 10.27 9.21
C ALA A 80 -24.89 10.48 10.74
N GLN A 81 -24.71 9.42 11.52
CA GLN A 81 -24.61 9.45 12.99
C GLN A 81 -23.18 9.62 13.50
N SER A 82 -22.18 9.59 12.60
CA SER A 82 -20.77 9.69 12.98
C SER A 82 -20.43 11.05 13.59
N ASP A 83 -19.66 11.03 14.67
CA ASP A 83 -19.10 12.22 15.35
C ASP A 83 -18.16 13.03 14.44
N ARG A 84 -17.71 12.44 13.33
CA ARG A 84 -16.82 13.10 12.38
C ARG A 84 -17.42 13.09 10.98
N LYS A 85 -17.62 14.27 10.40
CA LYS A 85 -18.14 14.41 9.04
C LYS A 85 -17.03 14.23 8.01
N LEU A 86 -16.88 13.01 7.52
CA LEU A 86 -15.92 12.64 6.47
C LEU A 86 -16.64 12.41 5.14
N PRO A 87 -15.92 12.45 4.01
CA PRO A 87 -16.47 12.04 2.71
C PRO A 87 -16.53 10.49 2.64
N TYR A 88 -17.45 9.91 3.41
CA TYR A 88 -17.63 8.46 3.50
C TYR A 88 -17.97 7.85 2.15
N GLU A 89 -17.28 6.77 1.81
CA GLU A 89 -17.54 5.92 0.66
C GLU A 89 -17.57 4.45 1.08
N PHE A 90 -18.51 3.71 0.52
CA PHE A 90 -18.68 2.28 0.80
C PHE A 90 -18.65 1.49 -0.50
N ASN A 91 -17.85 0.43 -0.54
CA ASN A 91 -17.68 -0.40 -1.71
C ASN A 91 -17.67 -1.89 -1.33
N VAL A 92 -18.08 -2.75 -2.27
CA VAL A 92 -18.01 -4.20 -2.13
C VAL A 92 -16.88 -4.74 -3.00
N ILE A 93 -15.92 -5.41 -2.36
CA ILE A 93 -14.79 -6.04 -3.04
C ILE A 93 -15.14 -7.47 -3.47
N ASN A 94 -14.74 -7.84 -4.68
CA ASN A 94 -14.93 -9.17 -5.22
C ASN A 94 -13.88 -10.18 -4.72
N ASP A 95 -13.83 -10.36 -3.41
CA ASP A 95 -12.98 -11.35 -2.73
C ASP A 95 -13.86 -12.25 -1.86
N SER A 96 -13.69 -13.56 -1.98
CA SER A 96 -14.39 -14.55 -1.15
C SER A 96 -13.83 -14.64 0.27
N THR A 97 -12.65 -14.10 0.55
CA THR A 97 -12.08 -14.02 1.90
C THR A 97 -12.92 -13.04 2.74
N PRO A 98 -13.51 -13.47 3.86
CA PRO A 98 -14.25 -12.56 4.73
C PRO A 98 -13.34 -11.47 5.27
N ASN A 99 -13.67 -10.21 4.99
CA ASN A 99 -12.94 -9.05 5.50
C ASN A 99 -13.78 -7.79 5.34
N ALA A 100 -13.50 -6.79 6.17
CA ALA A 100 -13.87 -5.40 5.98
C ALA A 100 -12.70 -4.52 6.46
N TRP A 101 -12.63 -3.29 5.98
CA TRP A 101 -11.58 -2.36 6.39
C TRP A 101 -11.94 -0.92 6.12
N ALA A 102 -11.36 -0.03 6.89
CA ALA A 102 -11.45 1.41 6.70
C ALA A 102 -10.08 2.04 6.47
N LEU A 103 -9.99 2.96 5.51
CA LEU A 103 -8.88 3.90 5.39
C LEU A 103 -9.20 5.22 6.07
N PRO A 104 -8.18 5.99 6.47
CA PRO A 104 -8.36 7.38 6.85
C PRO A 104 -9.19 8.15 5.81
N GLY A 105 -9.93 9.16 6.25
CA GLY A 105 -10.80 9.92 5.35
C GLY A 105 -12.13 9.23 5.01
N GLY A 106 -12.50 8.13 5.70
CA GLY A 106 -13.84 7.52 5.58
C GLY A 106 -14.04 6.61 4.36
N LYS A 107 -12.96 6.04 3.81
CA LYS A 107 -13.00 5.09 2.69
C LYS A 107 -13.13 3.67 3.23
N ILE A 108 -14.29 3.05 3.07
CA ILE A 108 -14.66 1.77 3.69
C ILE A 108 -14.97 0.74 2.61
N SER A 109 -14.50 -0.48 2.82
CA SER A 109 -14.80 -1.60 1.93
C SER A 109 -15.14 -2.85 2.73
N ILE A 110 -16.03 -3.67 2.16
CA ILE A 110 -16.41 -4.96 2.68
C ILE A 110 -16.27 -6.02 1.58
N ASN A 111 -15.69 -7.16 1.90
CA ASN A 111 -15.54 -8.24 0.94
C ASN A 111 -16.86 -9.00 0.76
N ARG A 112 -17.13 -9.43 -0.47
CA ARG A 112 -18.26 -10.32 -0.79
C ARG A 112 -18.30 -11.55 0.13
N GLY A 113 -17.15 -12.12 0.46
CA GLY A 113 -17.05 -13.28 1.35
C GLY A 113 -17.49 -13.02 2.79
N LEU A 114 -17.50 -11.78 3.28
CA LEU A 114 -18.08 -11.44 4.57
C LEU A 114 -19.61 -11.31 4.46
N LEU A 115 -20.10 -10.66 3.40
CA LEU A 115 -21.54 -10.46 3.18
C LEU A 115 -22.33 -11.79 3.16
N VAL A 116 -21.80 -12.84 2.53
CA VAL A 116 -22.48 -14.15 2.50
C VAL A 116 -22.55 -14.84 3.87
N ARG A 117 -21.82 -14.33 4.86
CA ARG A 117 -21.78 -14.88 6.23
C ARG A 117 -22.68 -14.13 7.21
N LEU A 118 -23.07 -12.93 6.89
CA LEU A 118 -23.99 -12.14 7.70
C LEU A 118 -25.43 -12.61 7.49
N LYS A 119 -26.29 -12.41 8.48
CA LYS A 119 -27.69 -12.89 8.47
C LYS A 119 -28.72 -11.79 8.52
N SER A 120 -28.32 -10.55 8.83
CA SER A 120 -29.26 -9.45 9.02
C SER A 120 -28.66 -8.09 8.67
N GLU A 121 -29.52 -7.08 8.48
CA GLU A 121 -29.08 -5.69 8.37
C GLU A 121 -28.36 -5.24 9.64
N ALA A 122 -28.76 -5.72 10.80
CA ALA A 122 -28.12 -5.38 12.07
C ALA A 122 -26.68 -5.92 12.16
N GLU A 123 -26.41 -7.15 11.68
CA GLU A 123 -25.04 -7.65 11.58
C GLU A 123 -24.21 -6.84 10.57
N LEU A 124 -24.77 -6.45 9.42
CA LEU A 124 -24.08 -5.58 8.46
C LEU A 124 -23.83 -4.19 9.05
N ALA A 125 -24.81 -3.63 9.77
CA ALA A 125 -24.67 -2.35 10.44
C ALA A 125 -23.57 -2.41 11.53
N ALA A 126 -23.42 -3.54 12.23
CA ALA A 126 -22.35 -3.74 13.20
C ALA A 126 -20.97 -3.68 12.56
N VAL A 127 -20.77 -4.37 11.43
CA VAL A 127 -19.50 -4.30 10.68
C VAL A 127 -19.22 -2.87 10.21
N LEU A 128 -20.18 -2.25 9.51
CA LEU A 128 -19.96 -0.93 8.93
C LEU A 128 -19.83 0.17 9.99
N GLY A 129 -20.57 0.08 11.10
CA GLY A 129 -20.46 1.00 12.24
C GLY A 129 -19.09 0.91 12.91
N HIS A 130 -18.56 -0.30 13.08
CA HIS A 130 -17.21 -0.55 13.57
C HIS A 130 -16.15 0.10 12.67
N GLU A 131 -16.24 -0.08 11.35
CA GLU A 131 -15.31 0.52 10.38
C GLU A 131 -15.42 2.05 10.33
N ILE A 132 -16.64 2.61 10.46
CA ILE A 132 -16.85 4.06 10.56
C ILE A 132 -16.11 4.62 11.77
N VAL A 133 -16.18 3.95 12.93
CA VAL A 133 -15.45 4.40 14.13
C VAL A 133 -13.94 4.35 13.93
N HIS A 134 -13.39 3.32 13.26
CA HIS A 134 -11.95 3.29 12.95
C HIS A 134 -11.51 4.53 12.17
N ALA A 135 -12.31 4.98 11.20
CA ALA A 135 -12.03 6.20 10.45
C ALA A 135 -12.26 7.47 11.30
N ALA A 136 -13.38 7.55 12.03
CA ALA A 136 -13.76 8.71 12.82
C ALA A 136 -12.83 8.95 14.03
N ALA A 137 -12.48 7.89 14.76
CA ALA A 137 -11.57 7.92 15.91
C ALA A 137 -10.08 7.96 15.53
N LYS A 138 -9.77 8.09 14.23
CA LYS A 138 -8.41 8.22 13.70
C LYS A 138 -7.47 7.05 14.04
N HIS A 139 -8.01 5.82 14.13
CA HIS A 139 -7.22 4.66 14.54
C HIS A 139 -6.06 4.36 13.56
N GLY A 140 -6.28 4.53 12.24
CA GLY A 140 -5.23 4.41 11.23
C GLY A 140 -4.12 5.47 11.39
N ALA A 141 -4.47 6.73 11.66
CA ALA A 141 -3.52 7.81 11.91
C ALA A 141 -2.70 7.58 13.19
N LYS A 142 -3.34 7.06 14.26
CA LYS A 142 -2.64 6.62 15.48
C LYS A 142 -1.66 5.49 15.22
N GLY A 143 -2.04 4.52 14.40
CA GLY A 143 -1.16 3.43 13.96
C GLY A 143 0.07 3.93 13.23
N GLN A 144 -0.10 4.87 12.29
CA GLN A 144 0.99 5.52 11.56
C GLN A 144 1.91 6.33 12.49
N THR A 145 1.34 7.09 13.41
CA THR A 145 2.12 7.84 14.41
C THR A 145 3.03 6.91 15.23
N ARG A 146 2.52 5.76 15.66
CA ARG A 146 3.33 4.73 16.35
C ARG A 146 4.41 4.15 15.43
N GLY A 147 4.07 3.86 14.17
CA GLY A 147 5.00 3.34 13.17
C GLY A 147 6.15 4.31 12.89
N ILE A 148 5.88 5.60 12.73
CA ILE A 148 6.90 6.64 12.57
C ILE A 148 7.80 6.71 13.82
N GLY A 149 7.23 6.66 15.01
CA GLY A 149 7.99 6.66 16.27
C GLY A 149 8.92 5.44 16.40
N LEU A 150 8.49 4.26 15.92
CA LEU A 150 9.32 3.05 15.90
C LEU A 150 10.39 3.09 14.80
N GLN A 151 10.10 3.66 13.63
CA GLN A 151 11.08 3.80 12.53
C GLN A 151 12.20 4.77 12.85
N LEU A 152 11.97 5.76 13.69
CA LEU A 152 13.04 6.62 14.22
C LEU A 152 13.98 5.86 15.16
N GLY A 153 13.56 4.69 15.65
CA GLY A 153 14.37 3.81 16.52
C GLY A 153 15.01 2.61 15.84
N VAL A 154 14.47 2.13 14.73
CA VAL A 154 14.97 0.90 14.07
C VAL A 154 14.76 1.00 12.55
N MET A 155 15.81 1.39 11.82
CA MET A 155 15.91 1.08 10.40
C MET A 155 16.27 -0.40 10.25
N THR A 156 15.29 -1.27 10.13
CA THR A 156 15.50 -2.56 9.44
C THR A 156 14.19 -3.16 8.96
N ALA A 157 14.25 -3.43 7.71
CA ALA A 157 13.50 -4.28 6.79
C ALA A 157 12.70 -5.44 7.39
N SER A 158 11.65 -5.74 6.76
CA SER A 158 11.32 -6.91 5.94
C SER A 158 9.83 -7.19 5.97
N ILE A 159 9.24 -6.84 4.99
CA ILE A 159 8.37 -7.44 3.98
C ILE A 159 7.72 -8.74 4.44
N LEU A 160 6.47 -8.61 4.72
CA LEU A 160 5.53 -9.72 4.91
C LEU A 160 5.32 -10.48 3.60
N GLY A 161 5.44 -11.79 3.69
CA GLY A 161 5.39 -12.76 2.62
C GLY A 161 4.23 -12.60 1.66
N ALA A 162 4.60 -12.57 0.39
CA ALA A 162 3.70 -12.62 -0.74
C ALA A 162 3.01 -13.99 -0.81
N ARG A 163 1.67 -13.99 -0.82
CA ARG A 163 0.91 -15.13 -1.33
C ARG A 163 0.70 -14.96 -2.83
N GLU A 164 1.03 -16.00 -3.58
CA GLU A 164 0.94 -16.06 -5.03
C GLU A 164 -0.51 -15.95 -5.52
N GLY A 165 -0.73 -15.14 -6.51
CA GLY A 165 -2.03 -14.81 -7.10
C GLY A 165 -2.04 -13.34 -7.47
N TYR A 166 -3.20 -12.70 -7.57
CA TYR A 166 -3.33 -11.26 -7.80
C TYR A 166 -2.53 -10.40 -6.79
N GLY A 167 -2.17 -10.98 -5.65
CA GLY A 167 -1.40 -10.34 -4.58
C GLY A 167 0.08 -10.05 -4.87
N GLN A 168 0.76 -10.80 -5.76
CA GLN A 168 2.20 -10.56 -6.04
C GLN A 168 2.46 -9.24 -6.75
N GLN A 169 1.48 -8.72 -7.49
CA GLN A 169 1.63 -7.46 -8.22
C GLN A 169 1.21 -6.25 -7.38
N ALA A 170 0.57 -6.48 -6.25
CA ALA A 170 0.17 -5.45 -5.29
C ALA A 170 1.32 -4.93 -4.41
N GLN A 171 2.51 -5.49 -4.49
CA GLN A 171 3.70 -5.03 -3.74
C GLN A 171 4.13 -3.59 -4.02
N LEU A 172 3.45 -2.94 -4.97
CA LEU A 172 3.71 -1.54 -5.34
C LEU A 172 2.79 -0.52 -4.69
N LEU A 173 1.80 -1.00 -3.95
CA LEU A 173 1.04 -0.09 -3.12
C LEU A 173 2.01 0.56 -2.15
N SER A 174 2.02 1.88 -2.13
CA SER A 174 2.82 2.60 -1.15
C SER A 174 2.63 1.88 0.19
N SER A 175 3.71 1.53 0.84
CA SER A 175 3.73 0.74 2.07
C SER A 175 2.72 1.23 3.14
N VAL A 176 2.35 2.49 3.08
CA VAL A 176 1.44 3.17 4.01
C VAL A 176 0.01 2.64 3.93
N GLY A 177 -0.61 2.59 2.74
CA GLY A 177 -2.00 2.14 2.62
C GLY A 177 -2.14 0.65 2.94
N ALA A 178 -1.21 -0.19 2.46
CA ALA A 178 -1.17 -1.61 2.78
C ALA A 178 -0.93 -1.85 4.28
N GLN A 179 -0.07 -1.06 4.92
CA GLN A 179 0.17 -1.13 6.36
C GLN A 179 -1.08 -0.78 7.17
N ILE A 180 -1.85 0.23 6.77
CA ILE A 180 -3.05 0.63 7.50
C ILE A 180 -4.06 -0.52 7.57
N ILE A 181 -4.35 -1.19 6.44
CA ILE A 181 -5.34 -2.28 6.40
C ILE A 181 -4.84 -3.63 6.91
N THR A 182 -3.52 -3.83 7.00
CA THR A 182 -2.92 -5.05 7.55
C THR A 182 -2.49 -4.91 9.01
N SER A 183 -2.51 -3.68 9.55
CA SER A 183 -2.16 -3.42 10.94
C SER A 183 -3.23 -3.98 11.86
N GLN A 184 -2.79 -4.72 12.86
CA GLN A 184 -3.65 -5.12 13.96
C GLN A 184 -3.96 -3.90 14.83
N TYR A 185 -5.23 -3.61 15.02
CA TYR A 185 -5.65 -2.61 15.99
C TYR A 185 -5.47 -3.14 17.42
N GLY A 186 -5.06 -2.27 18.32
CA GLY A 186 -4.95 -2.65 19.72
C GLY A 186 -6.33 -2.92 20.35
N GLN A 187 -6.39 -3.80 21.36
CA GLN A 187 -7.65 -4.18 22.01
C GLN A 187 -8.51 -2.98 22.43
N GLY A 188 -7.89 -1.89 22.88
CA GLY A 188 -8.62 -0.67 23.25
C GLY A 188 -9.34 -0.03 22.05
N ALA A 189 -8.71 0.00 20.89
CA ALA A 189 -9.31 0.52 19.65
C ALA A 189 -10.47 -0.36 19.16
N GLU A 190 -10.36 -1.68 19.31
CA GLU A 190 -11.42 -2.63 18.99
C GLU A 190 -12.66 -2.46 19.88
N LEU A 191 -12.44 -2.32 21.19
CA LEU A 191 -13.52 -2.07 22.17
C LEU A 191 -14.20 -0.70 21.95
N GLU A 192 -13.40 0.30 21.56
CA GLU A 192 -13.88 1.64 21.19
C GLU A 192 -14.72 1.56 19.92
N ALA A 193 -14.23 0.86 18.88
CA ALA A 193 -14.94 0.68 17.64
C ALA A 193 -16.26 -0.09 17.80
N ASP A 194 -16.27 -1.14 18.62
CA ASP A 194 -17.49 -1.87 18.95
C ASP A 194 -18.51 -0.95 19.66
N ARG A 195 -18.08 -0.29 20.75
CA ARG A 195 -18.96 0.53 21.57
C ARG A 195 -19.63 1.66 20.80
N PHE A 196 -18.83 2.47 20.12
CA PHE A 196 -19.35 3.64 19.39
C PHE A 196 -20.05 3.21 18.09
N GLY A 197 -19.60 2.12 17.46
CA GLY A 197 -20.31 1.52 16.32
C GLY A 197 -21.74 1.08 16.71
N MET A 198 -21.90 0.50 17.89
CA MET A 198 -23.23 0.16 18.43
C MET A 198 -24.09 1.39 18.75
N ASN A 199 -23.50 2.51 19.20
CA ASN A 199 -24.22 3.77 19.35
C ASN A 199 -24.74 4.25 18.00
N TYR A 200 -23.88 4.28 16.96
CA TYR A 200 -24.31 4.64 15.61
C TYR A 200 -25.40 3.70 15.06
N MET A 201 -25.34 2.40 15.39
CA MET A 201 -26.39 1.45 15.03
C MET A 201 -27.74 1.86 15.65
N ALA A 202 -27.75 2.11 16.97
CA ALA A 202 -28.99 2.48 17.69
C ALA A 202 -29.57 3.80 17.18
N GLU A 203 -28.75 4.83 17.01
CA GLU A 203 -29.15 6.14 16.47
C GLU A 203 -29.65 6.05 15.02
N ALA A 204 -29.06 5.15 14.22
CA ALA A 204 -29.53 4.83 12.89
C ALA A 204 -30.75 3.89 12.89
N GLY A 205 -31.26 3.47 14.05
CA GLY A 205 -32.46 2.63 14.21
C GLY A 205 -32.22 1.14 13.91
N PHE A 206 -30.98 0.64 13.98
CA PHE A 206 -30.65 -0.78 13.93
C PHE A 206 -30.55 -1.37 15.34
N ASP A 207 -30.84 -2.67 15.48
CA ASP A 207 -30.73 -3.38 16.76
C ASP A 207 -29.26 -3.63 17.15
N PRO A 208 -28.76 -3.07 18.27
CA PRO A 208 -27.39 -3.30 18.73
C PRO A 208 -27.08 -4.77 19.05
N GLN A 209 -28.08 -5.63 19.27
CA GLN A 209 -27.89 -7.07 19.48
C GLN A 209 -27.23 -7.75 18.28
N GLY A 210 -27.36 -7.20 17.07
CA GLY A 210 -26.63 -7.68 15.89
C GLY A 210 -25.11 -7.69 16.07
N ALA A 211 -24.54 -6.70 16.78
CA ALA A 211 -23.12 -6.67 17.09
C ALA A 211 -22.69 -7.76 18.08
N VAL A 212 -23.53 -8.02 19.09
CA VAL A 212 -23.31 -9.09 20.09
C VAL A 212 -23.30 -10.47 19.39
N GLU A 213 -24.29 -10.72 18.56
CA GLU A 213 -24.44 -11.98 17.83
C GLU A 213 -23.29 -12.23 16.87
N LEU A 214 -22.93 -11.19 16.12
CA LEU A 214 -21.80 -11.24 15.19
C LEU A 214 -20.48 -11.56 15.92
N GLN A 215 -20.21 -10.88 17.04
CA GLN A 215 -18.99 -11.10 17.80
C GLN A 215 -18.94 -12.49 18.45
N ARG A 216 -20.07 -13.01 18.95
CA ARG A 216 -20.19 -14.40 19.43
C ARG A 216 -19.85 -15.39 18.32
N LYS A 217 -20.41 -15.18 17.13
CA LYS A 217 -20.15 -16.00 15.94
C LYS A 217 -18.66 -15.99 15.55
N PHE A 218 -18.02 -14.81 15.59
CA PHE A 218 -16.58 -14.71 15.30
C PHE A 218 -15.73 -15.43 16.35
N VAL A 219 -16.06 -15.30 17.64
CA VAL A 219 -15.38 -16.06 18.71
C VAL A 219 -15.56 -17.57 18.51
N GLN A 220 -16.76 -18.03 18.20
CA GLN A 220 -17.01 -19.45 17.93
C GLN A 220 -16.18 -19.95 16.74
N LEU A 221 -16.14 -19.20 15.64
CA LEU A 221 -15.36 -19.53 14.45
C LEU A 221 -13.85 -19.49 14.70
N SER A 222 -13.36 -18.65 15.61
CA SER A 222 -11.94 -18.59 15.97
C SER A 222 -11.45 -19.78 16.80
N LYS A 223 -12.36 -20.45 17.52
CA LYS A 223 -12.07 -21.64 18.34
C LYS A 223 -12.07 -22.95 17.51
N GLY A 224 -12.73 -22.94 16.37
CA GLY A 224 -12.71 -24.06 15.43
C GLY A 224 -11.36 -24.17 14.71
N GLN A 225 -11.17 -25.27 13.93
CA GLN A 225 -10.00 -25.39 13.09
C GLN A 225 -9.85 -24.11 12.23
N ARG A 226 -8.69 -23.44 12.32
CA ARG A 226 -8.39 -22.22 11.58
C ARG A 226 -8.68 -22.41 10.10
N SER A 227 -9.85 -22.00 9.65
CA SER A 227 -10.05 -21.85 8.22
C SER A 227 -9.15 -20.69 7.78
N ASP A 228 -8.28 -20.92 6.81
CA ASP A 228 -7.43 -19.86 6.22
C ASP A 228 -8.25 -18.64 5.77
N ALA A 229 -9.55 -18.86 5.50
CA ALA A 229 -10.48 -17.86 5.04
C ALA A 229 -10.76 -16.73 6.06
N LEU A 230 -10.83 -17.02 7.37
CA LEU A 230 -11.08 -16.00 8.41
C LEU A 230 -9.80 -15.43 9.03
N SER A 231 -8.65 -16.00 8.69
CA SER A 231 -7.37 -15.60 9.29
C SER A 231 -7.04 -14.12 9.09
N ARG A 232 -7.41 -13.54 7.94
CA ARG A 232 -7.18 -12.11 7.65
C ARG A 232 -8.04 -11.19 8.51
N LEU A 233 -9.35 -11.48 8.62
CA LEU A 233 -10.26 -10.71 9.45
C LEU A 233 -9.83 -10.74 10.91
N PHE A 234 -9.48 -11.92 11.42
CA PHE A 234 -9.06 -12.08 12.81
C PHE A 234 -7.63 -11.58 13.08
N ALA A 235 -6.80 -11.42 12.06
CA ALA A 235 -5.50 -10.78 12.19
C ALA A 235 -5.61 -9.26 12.40
N SER A 236 -6.53 -8.58 11.72
CA SER A 236 -6.78 -7.15 11.90
C SER A 236 -7.73 -6.85 13.05
N HIS A 237 -8.78 -7.67 13.22
CA HIS A 237 -9.85 -7.51 14.20
C HIS A 237 -10.02 -8.78 15.05
N PRO A 238 -9.14 -9.04 16.04
CA PRO A 238 -9.19 -10.27 16.83
C PRO A 238 -10.50 -10.39 17.63
N PRO A 239 -11.28 -11.46 17.43
CA PRO A 239 -12.43 -11.72 18.27
C PRO A 239 -11.99 -12.16 19.66
N SER A 240 -12.76 -11.77 20.69
CA SER A 240 -12.47 -12.17 22.07
C SER A 240 -13.73 -12.23 22.91
N GLU A 241 -13.73 -13.09 23.95
CA GLU A 241 -14.82 -13.15 24.93
C GLU A 241 -15.01 -11.81 25.66
N LYS A 242 -13.92 -11.05 25.83
CA LYS A 242 -13.97 -9.70 26.41
C LYS A 242 -14.79 -8.75 25.53
N ARG A 243 -14.59 -8.77 24.18
CA ARG A 243 -15.42 -7.97 23.26
C ARG A 243 -16.88 -8.38 23.35
N VAL A 244 -17.18 -9.68 23.39
CA VAL A 244 -18.57 -10.17 23.59
C VAL A 244 -19.18 -9.62 24.89
N ALA A 245 -18.44 -9.70 26.00
CA ALA A 245 -18.93 -9.22 27.30
C ALA A 245 -19.19 -7.69 27.31
N GLU A 246 -18.29 -6.91 26.74
CA GLU A 246 -18.46 -5.44 26.65
C GLU A 246 -19.58 -5.07 25.69
N ASN A 247 -19.74 -5.78 24.56
CA ASN A 247 -20.85 -5.57 23.63
C ASN A 247 -22.22 -5.87 24.28
N ILE A 248 -22.32 -6.89 25.13
CA ILE A 248 -23.53 -7.19 25.91
C ILE A 248 -23.87 -6.02 26.86
N LYS A 249 -22.87 -5.45 27.56
CA LYS A 249 -23.08 -4.29 28.44
C LYS A 249 -23.55 -3.07 27.64
N THR A 250 -22.90 -2.79 26.51
CA THR A 250 -23.27 -1.69 25.61
C THR A 250 -24.69 -1.86 25.08
N ALA A 251 -25.03 -3.07 24.59
CA ALA A 251 -26.38 -3.34 24.07
C ALA A 251 -27.48 -3.13 25.13
N ARG A 252 -27.22 -3.48 26.40
CA ARG A 252 -28.15 -3.25 27.50
C ARG A 252 -28.35 -1.78 27.86
N SER A 253 -27.39 -0.92 27.54
CA SER A 253 -27.49 0.53 27.79
C SER A 253 -28.12 1.31 26.63
N LEU A 254 -28.35 0.67 25.50
CA LEU A 254 -28.91 1.26 24.30
C LEU A 254 -30.40 0.90 24.13
N PRO A 255 -31.17 1.69 23.38
CA PRO A 255 -32.58 1.37 23.08
C PRO A 255 -32.72 -0.04 22.50
N ALA A 256 -33.60 -0.85 23.07
CA ALA A 256 -34.01 -2.13 22.53
C ALA A 256 -35.01 -1.94 21.36
N ASN A 257 -35.26 -3.00 20.58
CA ASN A 257 -36.22 -3.05 19.50
C ASN A 257 -35.85 -2.26 18.23
N GLY A 258 -34.53 -2.06 17.98
CA GLY A 258 -34.06 -1.61 16.66
C GLY A 258 -34.33 -2.64 15.56
N ARG A 259 -34.22 -2.19 14.31
CA ARG A 259 -34.43 -3.04 13.13
C ARG A 259 -33.34 -4.11 13.02
N ARG A 260 -33.75 -5.37 12.95
CA ARG A 260 -32.88 -6.51 12.66
C ARG A 260 -32.71 -6.73 11.15
N GLY A 261 -33.82 -6.76 10.41
CA GLY A 261 -33.85 -6.75 8.96
C GLY A 261 -33.37 -8.04 8.29
N GLU A 262 -33.64 -9.22 8.88
CA GLU A 262 -33.23 -10.51 8.34
C GLU A 262 -33.76 -10.76 6.92
N ASP A 263 -35.09 -10.62 6.73
CA ASP A 263 -35.73 -10.86 5.43
C ASP A 263 -35.24 -9.89 4.36
N THR A 264 -35.08 -8.62 4.73
CA THR A 264 -34.60 -7.59 3.82
C THR A 264 -33.16 -7.88 3.39
N TYR A 265 -32.32 -8.27 4.34
CA TYR A 265 -30.95 -8.68 4.08
C TYR A 265 -30.90 -9.93 3.19
N ALA A 266 -31.67 -10.96 3.51
CA ALA A 266 -31.73 -12.19 2.74
C ALA A 266 -32.14 -11.94 1.28
N LYS A 267 -33.14 -11.07 1.05
CA LYS A 267 -33.57 -10.66 -0.29
C LYS A 267 -32.44 -9.91 -1.03
N ALA A 268 -31.79 -8.96 -0.37
CA ALA A 268 -30.69 -8.20 -0.97
C ALA A 268 -29.48 -9.08 -1.30
N MET A 269 -29.18 -10.10 -0.49
CA MET A 269 -28.05 -11.01 -0.67
C MET A 269 -28.40 -12.27 -1.45
N ALA A 270 -29.64 -12.47 -1.86
CA ALA A 270 -30.12 -13.72 -2.48
C ALA A 270 -29.25 -14.17 -3.66
N ARG A 271 -28.81 -13.22 -4.52
CA ARG A 271 -27.97 -13.55 -5.67
C ARG A 271 -26.58 -14.02 -5.25
N ILE A 272 -25.87 -13.28 -4.38
CA ILE A 272 -24.51 -13.67 -3.99
C ILE A 272 -24.49 -14.99 -3.23
N VAL A 273 -25.52 -15.27 -2.44
CA VAL A 273 -25.70 -16.56 -1.76
C VAL A 273 -25.97 -17.69 -2.78
N LYS A 274 -26.87 -17.47 -3.72
CA LYS A 274 -27.19 -18.44 -4.78
C LYS A 274 -25.97 -18.79 -5.64
N THR A 275 -25.12 -17.82 -5.92
CA THR A 275 -23.93 -18.00 -6.78
C THR A 275 -22.68 -18.41 -6.02
N GLN A 276 -22.72 -18.52 -4.68
CA GLN A 276 -21.56 -18.94 -3.87
C GLN A 276 -20.89 -20.22 -4.37
N PRO A 277 -21.63 -21.29 -4.78
CA PRO A 277 -21.00 -22.49 -5.33
C PRO A 277 -20.16 -22.26 -6.59
N ALA A 278 -20.47 -21.21 -7.39
CA ALA A 278 -19.64 -20.84 -8.54
C ALA A 278 -18.28 -20.28 -8.08
N TYR A 279 -18.28 -19.47 -7.03
CA TYR A 279 -17.04 -18.92 -6.46
C TYR A 279 -16.21 -20.00 -5.75
N ASP A 280 -16.86 -20.96 -5.08
CA ASP A 280 -16.17 -22.09 -4.47
C ASP A 280 -15.48 -22.96 -5.54
N ALA A 281 -16.14 -23.21 -6.66
CA ALA A 281 -15.56 -23.91 -7.81
C ALA A 281 -14.41 -23.12 -8.45
N PHE A 282 -14.55 -21.79 -8.53
CA PHE A 282 -13.49 -20.90 -9.02
C PHE A 282 -12.25 -20.93 -8.14
N GLU A 283 -12.40 -20.88 -6.80
CA GLU A 283 -11.27 -20.98 -5.86
C GLU A 283 -10.54 -22.31 -5.99
N GLN A 284 -11.31 -23.40 -6.12
CA GLN A 284 -10.72 -24.72 -6.38
C GLN A 284 -10.00 -24.76 -7.73
N ALA A 285 -10.55 -24.11 -8.76
CA ALA A 285 -9.90 -24.00 -10.07
C ALA A 285 -8.58 -23.22 -9.97
N GLN A 286 -8.54 -22.11 -9.23
CA GLN A 286 -7.32 -21.36 -8.98
C GLN A 286 -6.27 -22.20 -8.23
N GLN A 287 -6.68 -22.97 -7.22
CA GLN A 287 -5.77 -23.86 -6.50
C GLN A 287 -5.22 -24.98 -7.39
N ALA A 288 -6.08 -25.59 -8.24
CA ALA A 288 -5.65 -26.59 -9.21
C ALA A 288 -4.66 -26.00 -10.22
N PHE A 289 -4.93 -24.80 -10.71
CA PHE A 289 -4.06 -24.07 -11.64
C PHE A 289 -2.69 -23.77 -11.03
N LYS A 290 -2.64 -23.30 -9.78
CA LYS A 290 -1.39 -23.08 -9.02
C LYS A 290 -0.56 -24.35 -8.86
N LYS A 291 -1.22 -25.50 -8.77
CA LYS A 291 -0.57 -26.83 -8.73
C LYS A 291 -0.22 -27.37 -10.12
N ASN A 292 -0.29 -26.54 -11.17
CA ASN A 292 -0.09 -26.90 -12.56
C ASN A 292 -1.06 -27.97 -13.11
N ASN A 293 -2.17 -28.24 -12.40
CA ASN A 293 -3.21 -29.16 -12.87
C ASN A 293 -4.23 -28.40 -13.75
N THR A 294 -3.82 -28.05 -14.96
CA THR A 294 -4.64 -27.25 -15.91
C THR A 294 -5.90 -27.98 -16.34
N ARG A 295 -5.90 -29.32 -16.40
CA ARG A 295 -7.08 -30.14 -16.76
C ARG A 295 -8.18 -30.00 -15.69
N GLN A 296 -7.83 -30.19 -14.44
CA GLN A 296 -8.75 -30.05 -13.31
C GLN A 296 -9.22 -28.59 -13.18
N ALA A 297 -8.29 -27.61 -13.30
CA ALA A 297 -8.61 -26.19 -13.25
C ALA A 297 -9.66 -25.82 -14.31
N SER A 298 -9.49 -26.30 -15.56
CA SER A 298 -10.44 -26.06 -16.64
C SER A 298 -11.82 -26.70 -16.39
N ALA A 299 -11.86 -27.87 -15.78
CA ALA A 299 -13.13 -28.56 -15.47
C ALA A 299 -13.93 -27.77 -14.41
N LEU A 300 -13.26 -27.41 -13.29
CA LEU A 300 -13.87 -26.63 -12.21
C LEU A 300 -14.30 -25.24 -12.69
N LEU A 301 -13.49 -24.61 -13.53
CA LEU A 301 -13.79 -23.30 -14.08
C LEU A 301 -15.00 -23.31 -15.02
N ARG A 302 -15.20 -24.37 -15.82
CA ARG A 302 -16.43 -24.53 -16.62
C ARG A 302 -17.66 -24.63 -15.74
N ASP A 303 -17.60 -25.34 -14.61
CA ASP A 303 -18.69 -25.38 -13.63
C ASP A 303 -18.97 -23.98 -13.06
N ALA A 304 -17.93 -23.27 -12.65
CA ALA A 304 -18.05 -21.88 -12.17
C ALA A 304 -18.75 -20.97 -13.20
N ILE A 305 -18.28 -20.97 -14.45
CA ILE A 305 -18.84 -20.15 -15.54
C ILE A 305 -20.28 -20.54 -15.86
N SER A 306 -20.62 -21.83 -15.78
CA SER A 306 -22.01 -22.28 -16.04
C SER A 306 -22.99 -21.73 -15.00
N ARG A 307 -22.56 -21.59 -13.75
CA ARG A 307 -23.37 -21.09 -12.64
C ARG A 307 -23.46 -19.56 -12.59
N GLU A 308 -22.36 -18.84 -12.94
CA GLU A 308 -22.33 -17.38 -13.01
C GLU A 308 -21.50 -16.90 -14.22
N PRO A 309 -22.12 -16.87 -15.41
CA PRO A 309 -21.42 -16.52 -16.65
C PRO A 309 -21.03 -15.02 -16.74
N ARG A 310 -21.56 -14.18 -15.85
CA ARG A 310 -21.26 -12.74 -15.81
C ARG A 310 -20.06 -12.37 -14.92
N GLU A 311 -19.45 -13.36 -14.27
CA GLU A 311 -18.28 -13.10 -13.43
C GLU A 311 -17.00 -12.97 -14.27
N ALA A 312 -16.46 -11.77 -14.35
CA ALA A 312 -15.29 -11.44 -15.17
C ALA A 312 -14.03 -12.21 -14.76
N HIS A 313 -13.84 -12.46 -13.46
CA HIS A 313 -12.68 -13.21 -12.96
C HIS A 313 -12.62 -14.65 -13.46
N PHE A 314 -13.78 -15.26 -13.69
CA PHE A 314 -13.82 -16.63 -14.24
C PHE A 314 -13.26 -16.65 -15.65
N HIS A 315 -13.65 -15.71 -16.49
CA HIS A 315 -13.11 -15.57 -17.84
C HIS A 315 -11.63 -15.17 -17.84
N SER A 316 -11.21 -14.36 -16.86
CA SER A 316 -9.79 -14.03 -16.69
C SER A 316 -8.94 -15.28 -16.40
N LEU A 317 -9.38 -16.15 -15.49
CA LEU A 317 -8.67 -17.40 -15.21
C LEU A 317 -8.65 -18.34 -16.43
N ALA A 318 -9.72 -18.35 -17.25
CA ALA A 318 -9.69 -19.07 -18.53
C ALA A 318 -8.59 -18.53 -19.45
N GLY A 319 -8.39 -17.21 -19.46
CA GLY A 319 -7.29 -16.56 -20.17
C GLY A 319 -5.92 -16.99 -19.66
N ASP A 320 -5.74 -17.04 -18.33
CA ASP A 320 -4.48 -17.46 -17.71
C ASP A 320 -4.16 -18.93 -18.03
N ILE A 321 -5.16 -19.80 -17.97
CA ILE A 321 -5.01 -21.23 -18.36
C ILE A 321 -4.61 -21.35 -19.82
N ALA A 322 -5.25 -20.58 -20.72
CA ALA A 322 -4.91 -20.57 -22.14
C ALA A 322 -3.49 -20.05 -22.41
N LEU A 323 -3.04 -19.04 -21.67
CA LEU A 323 -1.64 -18.56 -21.71
C LEU A 323 -0.65 -19.65 -21.31
N ALA A 324 -0.93 -20.39 -20.24
CA ALA A 324 -0.09 -21.52 -19.80
C ALA A 324 -0.03 -22.64 -20.88
N GLN A 325 -1.09 -22.79 -21.65
CA GLN A 325 -1.17 -23.70 -22.80
C GLN A 325 -0.60 -23.10 -24.11
N ARG A 326 -0.02 -21.89 -24.05
CA ARG A 326 0.51 -21.13 -25.19
C ARG A 326 -0.53 -20.81 -26.28
N ASN A 327 -1.82 -20.82 -25.94
CA ASN A 327 -2.90 -20.49 -26.87
C ASN A 327 -3.27 -19.00 -26.74
N LEU A 328 -2.49 -18.13 -27.42
CA LEU A 328 -2.66 -16.67 -27.34
C LEU A 328 -4.03 -16.20 -27.86
N SER A 329 -4.62 -16.88 -28.84
CA SER A 329 -5.92 -16.50 -29.40
C SER A 329 -7.05 -16.72 -28.37
N VAL A 330 -7.12 -17.90 -27.78
CA VAL A 330 -8.10 -18.20 -26.73
C VAL A 330 -7.88 -17.32 -25.51
N ALA A 331 -6.62 -17.10 -25.11
CA ALA A 331 -6.29 -16.23 -24.00
C ALA A 331 -6.80 -14.79 -24.23
N LYS A 332 -6.52 -14.22 -25.41
CA LYS A 332 -6.99 -12.87 -25.76
C LYS A 332 -8.52 -12.79 -25.69
N ASN A 333 -9.23 -13.70 -26.31
CA ASN A 333 -10.70 -13.73 -26.32
C ASN A 333 -11.27 -13.82 -24.89
N SER A 334 -10.62 -14.59 -24.02
CA SER A 334 -11.01 -14.72 -22.61
C SER A 334 -10.84 -13.41 -21.83
N PHE A 335 -9.72 -12.69 -22.03
CA PHE A 335 -9.54 -11.36 -21.42
C PHE A 335 -10.44 -10.29 -22.06
N ASP A 336 -10.74 -10.37 -23.36
CA ASP A 336 -11.74 -9.52 -24.01
C ASP A 336 -13.11 -9.70 -23.35
N LYS A 337 -13.50 -10.95 -23.09
CA LYS A 337 -14.75 -11.27 -22.40
C LYS A 337 -14.73 -10.74 -20.97
N ALA A 338 -13.63 -10.93 -20.22
CA ALA A 338 -13.50 -10.39 -18.88
C ALA A 338 -13.64 -8.86 -18.87
N ILE A 339 -12.98 -8.14 -19.78
CA ILE A 339 -13.07 -6.69 -19.92
C ILE A 339 -14.48 -6.24 -20.29
N SER A 340 -15.17 -6.98 -21.16
CA SER A 340 -16.57 -6.65 -21.52
C SER A 340 -17.54 -6.77 -20.36
N LEU A 341 -17.27 -7.65 -19.40
CA LEU A 341 -18.06 -7.87 -18.20
C LEU A 341 -17.68 -6.91 -17.06
N ASN A 342 -16.39 -6.59 -16.93
CA ASN A 342 -15.85 -5.65 -15.97
C ASN A 342 -14.65 -4.91 -16.56
N ASN A 343 -14.85 -3.68 -16.98
CA ASN A 343 -13.78 -2.85 -17.56
C ASN A 343 -12.98 -2.05 -16.51
N ASN A 344 -13.15 -2.37 -15.23
CA ASN A 344 -12.55 -1.62 -14.12
C ASN A 344 -11.65 -2.48 -13.23
N PHE A 345 -10.98 -3.47 -13.82
CA PHE A 345 -10.00 -4.29 -13.11
C PHE A 345 -8.68 -4.37 -13.89
N TYR A 346 -7.58 -3.96 -13.23
CA TYR A 346 -6.27 -3.75 -13.84
C TYR A 346 -5.69 -4.99 -14.51
N TYR A 347 -5.93 -6.18 -13.93
CA TYR A 347 -5.27 -7.42 -14.31
C TYR A 347 -5.63 -7.87 -15.72
N TYR A 348 -6.86 -7.68 -16.14
CA TYR A 348 -7.31 -8.06 -17.49
C TYR A 348 -6.55 -7.32 -18.58
N TYR A 349 -6.36 -6.02 -18.38
CA TYR A 349 -5.57 -5.16 -19.28
C TYR A 349 -4.08 -5.51 -19.21
N LEU A 350 -3.54 -5.78 -18.03
CA LEU A 350 -2.14 -6.21 -17.88
C LEU A 350 -1.86 -7.47 -18.69
N GLN A 351 -2.69 -8.49 -18.58
CA GLN A 351 -2.50 -9.76 -19.26
C GLN A 351 -2.76 -9.66 -20.76
N ARG A 352 -3.81 -8.93 -21.19
CA ARG A 352 -4.07 -8.70 -22.60
C ARG A 352 -2.97 -7.84 -23.23
N GLY A 353 -2.43 -6.89 -22.52
CA GLY A 353 -1.27 -6.09 -22.93
C GLY A 353 -0.04 -6.95 -23.19
N LYS A 354 0.24 -7.95 -22.34
CA LYS A 354 1.31 -8.94 -22.57
C LYS A 354 1.07 -9.77 -23.84
N ILE A 355 -0.17 -10.16 -24.11
CA ILE A 355 -0.51 -10.89 -25.34
C ILE A 355 -0.25 -10.02 -26.58
N TYR A 356 -0.72 -8.77 -26.58
CA TYR A 356 -0.46 -7.84 -27.68
C TYR A 356 1.04 -7.59 -27.89
N GLU A 357 1.80 -7.53 -26.80
CA GLU A 357 3.25 -7.37 -26.88
C GLU A 357 3.92 -8.59 -27.56
N GLN A 358 3.52 -9.82 -27.19
CA GLN A 358 3.99 -11.05 -27.86
C GLN A 358 3.60 -11.09 -29.33
N GLN A 359 2.44 -10.53 -29.67
CA GLN A 359 1.96 -10.39 -31.06
C GLN A 359 2.60 -9.22 -31.80
N LYS A 360 3.54 -8.49 -31.17
CA LYS A 360 4.18 -7.28 -31.71
C LYS A 360 3.19 -6.13 -32.03
N ASN A 361 1.98 -6.18 -31.50
CA ASN A 361 1.00 -5.09 -31.59
C ASN A 361 1.27 -4.04 -30.51
N VAL A 362 2.30 -3.24 -30.73
CA VAL A 362 2.82 -2.25 -29.78
C VAL A 362 1.75 -1.23 -29.37
N ARG A 363 0.94 -0.74 -30.33
CA ARG A 363 -0.10 0.26 -30.06
C ARG A 363 -1.17 -0.27 -29.09
N ALA A 364 -1.66 -1.48 -29.32
CA ALA A 364 -2.66 -2.10 -28.45
C ALA A 364 -2.06 -2.44 -27.07
N ALA A 365 -0.82 -2.96 -27.03
CA ALA A 365 -0.12 -3.23 -25.78
C ALA A 365 0.05 -1.97 -24.92
N GLN A 366 0.47 -0.85 -25.53
CA GLN A 366 0.62 0.43 -24.82
C GLN A 366 -0.71 0.92 -24.24
N ALA A 367 -1.81 0.82 -25.00
CA ALA A 367 -3.13 1.23 -24.54
C ALA A 367 -3.58 0.41 -23.31
N ASP A 368 -3.40 -0.91 -23.37
CA ASP A 368 -3.77 -1.81 -22.28
C ASP A 368 -2.90 -1.62 -21.03
N TYR A 369 -1.58 -1.52 -21.19
CA TYR A 369 -0.70 -1.22 -20.04
C TYR A 369 -0.99 0.15 -19.42
N ALA A 370 -1.30 1.17 -20.23
CA ALA A 370 -1.69 2.48 -19.71
C ALA A 370 -3.00 2.42 -18.92
N ARG A 371 -3.99 1.65 -19.40
CA ARG A 371 -5.24 1.42 -18.68
C ARG A 371 -4.99 0.65 -17.38
N SER A 372 -4.15 -0.40 -17.42
CA SER A 372 -3.76 -1.16 -16.22
C SER A 372 -3.10 -0.27 -15.16
N VAL A 373 -2.10 0.56 -15.55
CA VAL A 373 -1.40 1.48 -14.63
C VAL A 373 -2.34 2.51 -14.02
N LYS A 374 -3.34 2.98 -14.76
CA LYS A 374 -4.34 3.92 -14.24
C LYS A 374 -5.19 3.30 -13.12
N LEU A 375 -5.44 2.00 -13.16
CA LEU A 375 -6.20 1.26 -12.16
C LEU A 375 -5.31 0.81 -11.00
N LEU A 376 -4.19 0.18 -11.32
CA LEU A 376 -3.15 -0.22 -10.36
C LEU A 376 -1.78 -0.12 -11.03
N PRO A 377 -0.88 0.74 -10.54
CA PRO A 377 0.45 0.97 -11.14
C PRO A 377 1.41 -0.20 -10.82
N THR A 378 1.23 -1.34 -11.52
CA THR A 378 2.09 -2.51 -11.35
C THR A 378 3.49 -2.30 -11.97
N THR A 379 4.52 -2.90 -11.37
CA THR A 379 5.91 -2.84 -11.85
C THR A 379 6.03 -3.32 -13.30
N ALA A 380 5.36 -4.44 -13.62
CA ALA A 380 5.39 -5.03 -14.95
C ALA A 380 4.83 -4.08 -16.02
N ALA A 381 3.68 -3.45 -15.76
CA ALA A 381 3.09 -2.51 -16.70
C ALA A 381 3.94 -1.23 -16.85
N GLN A 382 4.46 -0.70 -15.75
CA GLN A 382 5.35 0.46 -15.75
C GLN A 382 6.65 0.18 -16.50
N LEU A 383 7.29 -0.98 -16.27
CA LEU A 383 8.48 -1.40 -16.98
C LEU A 383 8.24 -1.49 -18.49
N SER A 384 7.12 -2.11 -18.91
CA SER A 384 6.76 -2.23 -20.34
C SER A 384 6.48 -0.87 -20.98
N LEU A 385 5.75 0.03 -20.30
CA LEU A 385 5.53 1.40 -20.78
C LEU A 385 6.84 2.20 -20.87
N GLY A 386 7.74 2.03 -19.91
CA GLY A 386 9.07 2.62 -19.94
C GLY A 386 9.86 2.17 -21.18
N ARG A 387 9.87 0.88 -21.47
CA ARG A 387 10.53 0.30 -22.64
C ARG A 387 9.93 0.81 -23.96
N PHE A 388 8.62 0.86 -24.07
CA PHE A 388 7.97 1.42 -25.27
C PHE A 388 8.26 2.92 -25.46
N ALA A 389 8.29 3.68 -24.37
CA ALA A 389 8.66 5.10 -24.45
C ALA A 389 10.12 5.28 -24.89
N GLU A 390 11.05 4.43 -24.41
CA GLU A 390 12.44 4.43 -24.81
C GLU A 390 12.60 4.11 -26.31
N GLN A 391 11.94 3.03 -26.79
CA GLN A 391 11.93 2.63 -28.19
C GLN A 391 11.33 3.69 -29.11
N SER A 392 10.42 4.53 -28.59
CA SER A 392 9.79 5.63 -29.33
C SER A 392 10.58 6.95 -29.24
N GLY A 393 11.84 6.94 -28.77
CA GLY A 393 12.68 8.13 -28.65
C GLY A 393 12.21 9.13 -27.59
N LYS A 394 11.48 8.68 -26.56
CA LYS A 394 10.96 9.52 -25.47
C LYS A 394 11.65 9.21 -24.13
N PRO A 395 12.97 9.47 -23.99
CA PRO A 395 13.75 9.03 -22.83
C PRO A 395 13.27 9.62 -21.49
N GLN A 396 12.73 10.84 -21.48
CA GLN A 396 12.23 11.45 -20.25
C GLN A 396 10.94 10.76 -19.74
N VAL A 397 10.08 10.33 -20.68
CA VAL A 397 8.89 9.54 -20.32
C VAL A 397 9.30 8.15 -19.84
N ALA A 398 10.26 7.52 -20.51
CA ALA A 398 10.82 6.23 -20.11
C ALA A 398 11.39 6.29 -18.69
N LYS A 399 12.19 7.31 -18.38
CA LYS A 399 12.75 7.53 -17.03
C LYS A 399 11.68 7.61 -15.95
N ARG A 400 10.57 8.31 -16.21
CA ARG A 400 9.45 8.40 -15.24
C ARG A 400 8.87 7.03 -14.91
N TYR A 401 8.56 6.23 -15.94
CA TYR A 401 8.03 4.89 -15.74
C TYR A 401 9.02 3.96 -15.06
N TYR A 402 10.29 3.98 -15.46
CA TYR A 402 11.34 3.18 -14.83
C TYR A 402 11.58 3.59 -13.37
N ALA A 403 11.54 4.90 -13.07
CA ALA A 403 11.68 5.39 -11.69
C ALA A 403 10.55 4.89 -10.78
N MET A 404 9.32 4.86 -11.28
CA MET A 404 8.19 4.30 -10.55
C MET A 404 8.34 2.79 -10.35
N ALA A 405 8.70 2.05 -11.41
CA ALA A 405 8.92 0.61 -11.33
C ALA A 405 10.09 0.22 -10.41
N ALA A 406 11.13 1.04 -10.37
CA ALA A 406 12.35 0.80 -9.58
C ALA A 406 12.15 0.86 -8.05
N GLN A 407 11.06 1.46 -7.59
CA GLN A 407 10.73 1.57 -6.16
C GLN A 407 10.28 0.22 -5.56
N ALA A 408 9.87 -0.71 -6.39
CA ALA A 408 9.44 -2.04 -5.97
C ALA A 408 10.64 -2.99 -5.73
N THR A 409 10.30 -4.21 -5.33
CA THR A 409 11.23 -5.35 -5.25
C THR A 409 10.97 -6.33 -6.39
N GLY A 410 11.89 -7.26 -6.62
CA GLY A 410 11.78 -8.32 -7.62
C GLY A 410 12.45 -7.98 -8.95
N ASP A 411 12.32 -8.91 -9.92
CA ASP A 411 13.06 -8.88 -11.19
C ASP A 411 12.73 -7.68 -12.06
N ASP A 412 11.45 -7.34 -12.20
CA ASP A 412 11.02 -6.21 -13.02
C ASP A 412 11.53 -4.87 -12.44
N ALA A 413 11.56 -4.73 -11.12
CA ALA A 413 12.13 -3.56 -10.47
C ALA A 413 13.66 -3.49 -10.68
N THR A 414 14.34 -4.63 -10.64
CA THR A 414 15.77 -4.71 -10.94
C THR A 414 16.06 -4.32 -12.39
N ARG A 415 15.26 -4.80 -13.34
CA ARG A 415 15.33 -4.38 -14.76
C ARG A 415 15.07 -2.89 -14.93
N ALA A 416 14.10 -2.34 -14.20
CA ALA A 416 13.79 -0.91 -14.23
C ALA A 416 14.96 -0.06 -13.70
N ARG A 417 15.61 -0.47 -12.60
CA ARG A 417 16.83 0.17 -12.08
C ARG A 417 17.96 0.16 -13.10
N ALA A 418 18.19 -0.99 -13.74
CA ALA A 418 19.20 -1.11 -14.78
C ALA A 418 18.92 -0.21 -15.99
N ALA A 419 17.64 -0.10 -16.39
CA ALA A 419 17.23 0.80 -17.48
C ALA A 419 17.42 2.28 -17.12
N LEU A 420 17.11 2.68 -15.87
CA LEU A 420 17.38 4.03 -15.39
C LEU A 420 18.88 4.36 -15.45
N MET A 421 19.72 3.46 -14.96
CA MET A 421 21.18 3.65 -15.00
C MET A 421 21.70 3.80 -16.43
N ARG A 422 21.10 3.12 -17.40
CA ARG A 422 21.48 3.23 -18.81
C ARG A 422 21.03 4.56 -19.42
N LEU A 423 19.85 5.06 -19.07
CA LEU A 423 19.26 6.29 -19.60
C LEU A 423 19.74 7.57 -18.86
N GLU A 424 20.27 7.41 -17.67
CA GLU A 424 21.00 8.51 -17.06
C GLU A 424 22.27 8.73 -17.89
N PRO A 425 22.52 9.96 -18.40
CA PRO A 425 23.83 10.27 -18.93
C PRO A 425 24.83 9.87 -17.82
N PRO A 426 26.03 9.40 -18.18
CA PRO A 426 27.05 9.21 -17.17
C PRO A 426 27.09 10.52 -16.41
N ALA A 427 26.57 10.51 -15.17
CA ALA A 427 26.73 11.64 -14.28
C ALA A 427 28.24 11.87 -14.33
N THR A 428 28.63 13.07 -14.73
CA THR A 428 30.02 13.47 -14.58
C THR A 428 30.34 13.04 -13.15
N THR A 429 31.31 12.16 -12.99
CA THR A 429 31.62 11.46 -11.73
C THR A 429 31.80 12.48 -10.60
N SER A 430 32.07 13.74 -10.97
CA SER A 430 32.11 14.93 -10.14
C SER A 430 30.83 15.21 -9.32
N THR A 431 29.62 14.85 -9.79
CA THR A 431 28.36 15.18 -9.09
C THR A 431 27.96 14.12 -8.04
N ARG A 432 28.60 12.96 -8.02
CA ARG A 432 28.31 11.86 -7.09
C ARG A 432 29.42 11.60 -6.06
N LEU A 433 30.49 12.38 -6.09
CA LEU A 433 31.49 12.47 -5.03
C LEU A 433 31.11 13.62 -4.10
N LEU A 434 30.66 13.30 -2.89
CA LEU A 434 30.47 14.31 -1.86
C LEU A 434 31.83 14.74 -1.32
N VAL A 435 32.07 16.05 -1.30
CA VAL A 435 33.30 16.65 -0.78
C VAL A 435 33.04 17.20 0.62
N ARG A 436 33.83 16.80 1.59
CA ARG A 436 33.94 17.44 2.89
C ARG A 436 35.36 17.95 3.07
N GLN A 437 35.54 19.11 3.65
CA GLN A 437 36.85 19.71 3.87
C GLN A 437 37.06 20.11 5.33
N GLY A 438 38.28 20.09 5.79
CA GLY A 438 38.62 20.42 7.16
C GLY A 438 40.12 20.40 7.42
N LEU A 439 40.51 20.45 8.68
CA LEU A 439 41.90 20.29 9.10
C LEU A 439 42.11 18.91 9.74
N THR A 440 43.23 18.31 9.47
CA THR A 440 43.70 17.12 10.22
C THR A 440 44.12 17.50 11.65
N PRO A 441 44.28 16.55 12.56
CA PRO A 441 44.86 16.80 13.89
C PRO A 441 46.22 17.47 13.87
N LYS A 442 46.96 17.34 12.75
CA LYS A 442 48.28 17.96 12.53
C LYS A 442 48.16 19.42 12.00
N GLY A 443 46.96 19.95 11.84
CA GLY A 443 46.70 21.30 11.32
C GLY A 443 46.88 21.44 9.81
N THR A 444 46.94 20.33 9.06
CA THR A 444 47.01 20.33 7.60
C THR A 444 45.60 20.28 6.97
N PHE A 445 45.43 20.96 5.83
CA PHE A 445 44.17 20.95 5.10
C PHE A 445 43.93 19.59 4.45
N ALA A 446 42.76 19.02 4.71
CA ALA A 446 42.34 17.73 4.17
C ALA A 446 40.99 17.81 3.49
N VAL A 447 40.82 17.00 2.45
CA VAL A 447 39.59 16.82 1.68
C VAL A 447 39.15 15.36 1.81
N GLN A 448 37.95 15.15 2.30
CA GLN A 448 37.33 13.83 2.31
C GLN A 448 36.41 13.72 1.08
N LEU A 449 36.70 12.75 0.23
CA LEU A 449 35.87 12.37 -0.90
C LEU A 449 35.04 11.16 -0.52
N ILE A 450 33.71 11.26 -0.63
CA ILE A 450 32.75 10.20 -0.30
C ILE A 450 32.11 9.74 -1.60
N ASN A 451 32.34 8.50 -1.99
CA ASN A 451 31.76 7.90 -3.17
C ASN A 451 30.33 7.44 -2.88
N GLN A 452 29.35 8.18 -3.35
CA GLN A 452 27.92 7.84 -3.21
C GLN A 452 27.39 6.93 -4.33
N THR A 453 28.27 6.44 -5.20
CA THR A 453 27.87 5.53 -6.29
C THR A 453 27.95 4.07 -5.86
N SER A 454 27.33 3.20 -6.63
CA SER A 454 27.42 1.74 -6.50
C SER A 454 28.65 1.14 -7.23
N ARG A 455 29.57 1.96 -7.75
CA ARG A 455 30.77 1.57 -8.50
C ARG A 455 32.00 2.21 -7.90
N ASN A 456 33.15 1.61 -8.17
CA ASN A 456 34.42 2.19 -7.77
C ASN A 456 34.74 3.44 -8.60
N ILE A 457 35.41 4.40 -7.98
CA ILE A 457 35.87 5.63 -8.62
C ILE A 457 37.38 5.70 -8.56
N ALA A 458 38.02 6.07 -9.66
CA ALA A 458 39.46 6.26 -9.76
C ALA A 458 39.80 7.58 -10.48
N ASN A 459 41.09 7.91 -10.55
CA ASN A 459 41.62 9.08 -11.29
C ASN A 459 40.90 10.38 -10.96
N VAL A 460 40.62 10.61 -9.67
CA VAL A 460 39.90 11.83 -9.25
C VAL A 460 40.88 13.01 -9.29
N GLN A 461 40.49 14.07 -9.99
CA GLN A 461 41.20 15.34 -9.99
C GLN A 461 40.35 16.38 -9.24
N ILE A 462 40.95 16.98 -8.20
CA ILE A 462 40.33 18.06 -7.44
C ILE A 462 41.04 19.38 -7.70
N GLY A 463 40.26 20.44 -7.86
CA GLY A 463 40.74 21.81 -7.94
C GLY A 463 40.56 22.52 -6.60
N LEU A 464 41.62 23.15 -6.11
CA LEU A 464 41.67 23.92 -4.86
C LEU A 464 41.85 25.39 -5.17
N GLN A 465 40.87 26.24 -4.86
CA GLN A 465 40.92 27.67 -5.08
C GLN A 465 40.84 28.41 -3.75
N SER A 466 41.85 29.23 -3.43
CA SER A 466 41.98 29.89 -2.11
C SER A 466 41.12 31.14 -1.94
N ALA A 467 40.77 31.84 -3.06
CA ALA A 467 39.86 32.98 -3.10
C ALA A 467 39.31 33.14 -4.51
N PRO A 468 38.17 33.84 -4.69
CA PRO A 468 37.66 34.18 -6.04
C PRO A 468 38.74 34.91 -6.87
N GLY A 469 38.94 34.44 -8.11
CA GLY A 469 39.95 35.01 -9.03
C GLY A 469 41.39 34.53 -8.83
N THR A 470 41.68 33.70 -7.81
CA THR A 470 43.01 33.09 -7.65
C THR A 470 43.15 31.82 -8.55
N PRO A 471 44.39 31.48 -8.99
CA PRO A 471 44.59 30.26 -9.75
C PRO A 471 44.13 29.02 -9.00
N THR A 472 43.48 28.11 -9.71
CA THR A 472 43.05 26.80 -9.17
C THR A 472 44.25 25.85 -9.17
N ARG A 473 44.62 25.38 -8.01
CA ARG A 473 45.67 24.33 -7.90
C ARG A 473 45.03 22.97 -8.09
N MET A 474 45.53 22.19 -9.04
CA MET A 474 45.09 20.83 -9.32
C MET A 474 45.82 19.83 -8.42
N GLN A 475 45.04 18.86 -7.90
CA GLN A 475 45.60 17.73 -7.16
C GLN A 475 44.95 16.43 -7.67
N GLU A 476 45.79 15.50 -8.08
CA GLU A 476 45.36 14.18 -8.53
C GLU A 476 45.28 13.20 -7.34
N VAL A 477 44.17 12.43 -7.29
CA VAL A 477 43.93 11.38 -6.32
C VAL A 477 43.98 10.03 -7.05
N ARG A 478 45.12 9.39 -7.00
CA ARG A 478 45.37 8.11 -7.70
C ARG A 478 44.78 6.90 -7.01
N GLN A 479 44.34 7.06 -5.76
CA GLN A 479 43.78 5.96 -4.98
C GLN A 479 42.34 5.66 -5.42
N LEU A 480 42.01 4.37 -5.54
CA LEU A 480 40.65 3.90 -5.77
C LEU A 480 39.75 4.27 -4.58
N ILE A 481 38.58 4.81 -4.88
CA ILE A 481 37.51 5.06 -3.89
C ILE A 481 36.42 4.01 -4.13
N PRO A 482 36.34 2.94 -3.33
CA PRO A 482 35.31 1.91 -3.52
C PRO A 482 33.89 2.44 -3.38
N ALA A 483 32.94 1.71 -3.95
CA ALA A 483 31.51 2.00 -3.87
C ALA A 483 31.08 2.21 -2.41
N GLY A 484 30.37 3.31 -2.13
CA GLY A 484 29.86 3.63 -0.80
C GLY A 484 30.92 4.00 0.25
N GLN A 485 32.22 4.05 -0.11
CA GLN A 485 33.32 4.38 0.83
C GLN A 485 33.81 5.81 0.68
N SER A 486 34.63 6.24 1.62
CA SER A 486 35.28 7.55 1.58
C SER A 486 36.80 7.43 1.65
N ARG A 487 37.48 8.46 1.10
CA ARG A 487 38.92 8.64 1.20
C ARG A 487 39.24 10.02 1.71
N LEU A 488 40.15 10.08 2.68
CA LEU A 488 40.69 11.33 3.18
C LEU A 488 42.03 11.62 2.46
N ILE A 489 42.12 12.83 1.94
CA ILE A 489 43.29 13.32 1.18
C ILE A 489 43.87 14.46 1.99
N ASP A 490 45.02 14.25 2.60
CA ASP A 490 45.78 15.30 3.25
C ASP A 490 46.62 16.05 2.18
N THR A 491 46.38 17.34 2.05
CA THR A 491 47.08 18.19 1.07
C THR A 491 48.47 18.63 1.53
N GLY A 492 48.84 18.34 2.78
CA GLY A 492 50.13 18.75 3.40
C GLY A 492 50.20 20.27 3.73
N ARG A 493 49.16 21.04 3.39
CA ARG A 493 49.17 22.50 3.63
C ARG A 493 48.72 22.82 5.05
N LYS A 494 49.59 23.45 5.82
CA LYS A 494 49.22 24.02 7.15
C LYS A 494 48.38 25.27 6.95
N LEU A 495 47.15 25.25 7.49
CA LEU A 495 46.17 26.36 7.39
C LEU A 495 45.53 26.63 8.75
N THR A 496 45.08 27.85 8.95
CA THR A 496 44.12 28.14 10.03
C THR A 496 42.72 27.67 9.67
N SER A 497 41.87 27.48 10.67
CA SER A 497 40.48 27.07 10.44
C SER A 497 39.72 28.04 9.52
N ARG A 498 39.98 29.33 9.63
CA ARG A 498 39.39 30.37 8.78
C ARG A 498 39.84 30.25 7.32
N GLN A 499 41.12 30.00 7.09
CA GLN A 499 41.67 29.79 5.74
C GLN A 499 41.13 28.49 5.11
N ALA A 500 41.02 27.41 5.89
CA ALA A 500 40.48 26.14 5.41
C ALA A 500 39.01 26.27 4.94
N GLN A 501 38.19 27.07 5.62
CA GLN A 501 36.81 27.33 5.24
C GLN A 501 36.67 28.17 3.95
N GLN A 502 37.66 28.98 3.63
CA GLN A 502 37.65 29.82 2.43
C GLN A 502 38.08 29.10 1.16
N ILE A 503 38.72 27.94 1.28
CA ILE A 503 39.11 27.17 0.09
C ILE A 503 37.87 26.57 -0.58
N LYS A 504 37.67 26.89 -1.85
CA LYS A 504 36.69 26.21 -2.71
C LYS A 504 37.30 24.95 -3.30
N VAL A 505 36.73 23.80 -2.96
CA VAL A 505 37.12 22.50 -3.53
C VAL A 505 36.15 22.14 -4.64
N THR A 506 36.64 21.83 -5.81
CA THR A 506 35.86 21.43 -6.99
C THR A 506 36.40 20.12 -7.53
N ILE A 507 35.54 19.18 -7.87
CA ILE A 507 35.93 17.98 -8.61
C ILE A 507 36.00 18.35 -10.08
N ILE A 508 37.18 18.17 -10.68
CA ILE A 508 37.43 18.51 -12.09
C ILE A 508 37.18 17.29 -12.96
N ASN A 509 37.68 16.12 -12.55
CA ASN A 509 37.50 14.85 -13.23
C ASN A 509 37.44 13.69 -12.23
N ALA A 510 36.76 12.62 -12.60
CA ALA A 510 36.75 11.36 -11.87
C ALA A 510 36.22 10.24 -12.79
N ASP A 511 36.86 9.10 -12.81
CA ASP A 511 36.52 7.96 -13.65
C ASP A 511 35.79 6.90 -12.87
N ILE A 512 34.66 6.41 -13.40
CA ILE A 512 34.00 5.22 -12.88
C ILE A 512 34.71 4.00 -13.45
N VAL A 513 35.21 3.13 -12.56
CA VAL A 513 35.87 1.88 -12.94
C VAL A 513 35.05 0.67 -12.52
N ARG A 514 35.22 -0.42 -13.27
CA ARG A 514 34.48 -1.67 -13.04
C ARG A 514 35.00 -2.43 -11.81
#